data_8d3db58ddbd72f333f618e80ef073bcc
#
_entry.id   8d3db58ddbd72f333f618e80ef073bcc
#
_cell.length_a   1.000
_cell.length_b   1.000
_cell.length_c   1.000
_cell.angle_alpha   90.00
_cell.angle_beta   90.00
_cell.angle_gamma   90.00
#
_symmetry.space_group_name_H-M   'P 1'
#
loop_
_entity.id
_entity.type
_entity.pdbx_description
1 polymer ?
#
loop_
_entity_poly.entity_id
_entity_poly.type
_entity_poly.pdbx_seq_one_letter_code
_entity_poly.pdbx_strand_id
1 'polypeptide(L)'
;WLGHAAFRFDTPAGDRIYVDPFLKGNPSCPASELEPERVDAILVTHGHDDHVGDAVALARAFACPVIAQVELRTLLAAEIGSDMTQALNKGGGIDLLSSHVTLTHANHSSSHGGSYTGESC
;
A
#
# COMPACT_ATOMS: atom_id res chain seq x y z
N TRP A 1 -5.66 10.89 7.95
CA TRP A 1 -5.58 11.23 6.54
C TRP A 1 -4.33 12.08 6.27
N LEU A 2 -3.58 11.73 5.21
CA LEU A 2 -2.30 12.35 4.87
C LEU A 2 -2.34 13.16 3.57
N GLY A 3 -3.51 13.41 3.05
CA GLY A 3 -3.71 14.07 1.75
C GLY A 3 -3.95 13.06 0.62
N HIS A 4 -4.66 13.49 -0.43
CA HIS A 4 -5.08 12.65 -1.55
C HIS A 4 -5.80 11.38 -1.04
N ALA A 5 -5.35 10.21 -1.44
CA ALA A 5 -5.86 8.92 -0.95
C ALA A 5 -4.94 8.27 0.11
N ALA A 6 -3.92 8.98 0.57
CA ALA A 6 -2.98 8.46 1.55
C ALA A 6 -3.54 8.50 2.98
N PHE A 7 -3.48 7.35 3.66
CA PHE A 7 -3.90 7.22 5.05
C PHE A 7 -2.85 6.49 5.88
N ARG A 8 -2.78 6.86 7.16
CA ARG A 8 -2.11 6.10 8.21
C ARG A 8 -3.17 5.66 9.23
N PHE A 9 -3.13 4.40 9.58
CA PHE A 9 -3.93 3.82 10.65
C PHE A 9 -3.01 3.34 11.76
N ASP A 10 -3.17 3.88 12.96
CA ASP A 10 -2.55 3.36 14.17
C ASP A 10 -3.61 2.50 14.88
N THR A 11 -3.37 1.19 15.00
CA THR A 11 -4.32 0.26 15.60
C THR A 11 -4.29 0.36 17.12
N PRO A 12 -5.35 -0.08 17.85
CA PRO A 12 -5.31 -0.14 19.30
C PRO A 12 -4.19 -1.05 19.87
N ALA A 13 -3.71 -2.02 19.09
CA ALA A 13 -2.59 -2.88 19.46
C ALA A 13 -1.23 -2.24 19.22
N GLY A 14 -1.20 -1.06 18.58
CA GLY A 14 0.00 -0.29 18.33
C GLY A 14 0.63 -0.50 16.95
N ASP A 15 0.00 -1.25 16.04
CA ASP A 15 0.49 -1.40 14.68
C ASP A 15 0.24 -0.12 13.88
N ARG A 16 1.16 0.22 12.98
CA ARG A 16 1.06 1.36 12.08
C ARG A 16 0.98 0.89 10.63
N ILE A 17 -0.18 1.05 10.03
CA ILE A 17 -0.51 0.60 8.67
C ILE A 17 -0.70 1.82 7.77
N TYR A 18 -0.02 1.85 6.63
CA TYR A 18 -0.22 2.85 5.60
C TYR A 18 -1.08 2.30 4.46
N VAL A 19 -1.98 3.12 3.96
CA VAL A 19 -2.78 2.83 2.75
C VAL A 19 -2.45 3.88 1.71
N ASP A 20 -2.10 3.42 0.49
CA ASP A 20 -1.74 4.27 -0.65
C ASP A 20 -0.75 5.39 -0.27
N PRO A 21 0.47 5.03 0.17
CA PRO A 21 1.39 5.99 0.77
C PRO A 21 2.06 6.91 -0.25
N PHE A 22 1.27 7.74 -0.93
CA PHE A 22 1.76 8.86 -1.72
C PHE A 22 2.10 10.00 -0.76
N LEU A 23 3.32 10.01 -0.25
CA LEU A 23 3.81 10.97 0.74
C LEU A 23 4.66 12.06 0.07
N LYS A 24 5.76 11.67 -0.57
CA LYS A 24 6.64 12.58 -1.31
C LYS A 24 5.97 13.00 -2.62
N GLY A 25 5.88 14.30 -2.84
CA GLY A 25 5.16 14.85 -4.00
C GLY A 25 3.67 15.11 -3.76
N ASN A 26 3.10 14.64 -2.67
CA ASN A 26 1.74 14.96 -2.26
C ASN A 26 1.70 16.34 -1.56
N PRO A 27 1.08 17.37 -2.18
CA PRO A 27 1.10 18.73 -1.65
C PRO A 27 0.34 18.89 -0.33
N SER A 28 -0.50 17.92 0.02
CA SER A 28 -1.30 17.91 1.26
C SER A 28 -0.70 17.02 2.34
N CYS A 29 0.42 16.32 2.07
CA CYS A 29 1.04 15.48 3.07
C CYS A 29 1.67 16.33 4.18
N PRO A 30 1.37 16.08 5.46
CA PRO A 30 2.02 16.77 6.57
C PRO A 30 3.53 16.54 6.54
N ALA A 31 4.31 17.59 6.79
CA ALA A 31 5.77 17.51 6.77
C ALA A 31 6.35 16.43 7.72
N SER A 32 5.67 16.19 8.86
CA SER A 32 6.01 15.14 9.82
C SER A 32 5.82 13.71 9.29
N GLU A 33 5.09 13.52 8.19
CA GLU A 33 4.78 12.22 7.60
C GLU A 33 5.63 11.94 6.33
N LEU A 34 6.42 12.90 5.87
CA LEU A 34 7.30 12.72 4.72
C LEU A 34 8.42 11.70 4.99
N GLU A 35 8.82 11.57 6.24
CA GLU A 35 9.80 10.61 6.73
C GLU A 35 9.24 9.93 7.98
N PRO A 36 8.37 8.92 7.82
CA PRO A 36 7.76 8.25 8.96
C PRO A 36 8.82 7.52 9.80
N GLU A 37 8.63 7.51 11.11
CA GLU A 37 9.53 6.82 12.06
C GLU A 37 9.29 5.31 12.09
N ARG A 38 8.09 4.86 11.66
CA ARG A 38 7.67 3.46 11.71
C ARG A 38 6.62 3.15 10.66
N VAL A 39 6.75 1.99 10.03
CA VAL A 39 5.73 1.39 9.15
C VAL A 39 5.73 -0.11 9.41
N ASP A 40 4.61 -0.69 9.77
CA ASP A 40 4.50 -2.13 10.05
C ASP A 40 3.87 -2.90 8.89
N ALA A 41 3.04 -2.26 8.09
CA ALA A 41 2.50 -2.82 6.85
C ALA A 41 2.02 -1.71 5.90
N ILE A 42 1.94 -2.06 4.62
CA ILE A 42 1.48 -1.17 3.55
C ILE A 42 0.38 -1.89 2.77
N LEU A 43 -0.72 -1.19 2.52
CA LEU A 43 -1.81 -1.62 1.65
C LEU A 43 -1.82 -0.72 0.42
N VAL A 44 -1.90 -1.31 -0.78
CA VAL A 44 -2.01 -0.54 -2.03
C VAL A 44 -3.28 -0.96 -2.75
N THR A 45 -4.19 0.01 -2.94
CA THR A 45 -5.51 -0.23 -3.51
C THR A 45 -5.47 -0.51 -5.01
N HIS A 46 -4.58 0.16 -5.74
CA HIS A 46 -4.38 -0.01 -7.19
C HIS A 46 -3.06 0.60 -7.67
N GLY A 47 -2.74 0.41 -8.95
CA GLY A 47 -1.41 0.65 -9.48
C GLY A 47 -1.08 2.07 -9.92
N HIS A 48 -1.93 3.07 -9.73
CA HIS A 48 -1.56 4.44 -10.11
C HIS A 48 -0.43 4.99 -9.23
N ASP A 49 0.42 5.84 -9.82
CA ASP A 49 1.64 6.33 -9.16
C ASP A 49 1.35 7.16 -7.91
N ASP A 50 0.23 7.87 -7.87
CA ASP A 50 -0.25 8.65 -6.72
C ASP A 50 -0.95 7.80 -5.63
N HIS A 51 -0.91 6.47 -5.78
CA HIS A 51 -1.34 5.46 -4.80
C HIS A 51 -0.19 4.51 -4.42
N VAL A 52 0.51 3.93 -5.40
CA VAL A 52 1.74 3.17 -5.14
C VAL A 52 2.76 4.04 -4.41
N GLY A 53 2.93 5.27 -4.87
CA GLY A 53 3.67 6.31 -4.20
C GLY A 53 5.03 5.87 -3.66
N ASP A 54 5.21 6.02 -2.36
CA ASP A 54 6.45 5.65 -1.65
C ASP A 54 6.44 4.20 -1.13
N ALA A 55 5.47 3.34 -1.51
CA ALA A 55 5.30 1.99 -0.94
C ALA A 55 6.56 1.14 -1.03
N VAL A 56 7.23 1.12 -2.19
CA VAL A 56 8.49 0.36 -2.40
C VAL A 56 9.61 0.87 -1.50
N ALA A 57 9.78 2.20 -1.43
CA ALA A 57 10.82 2.82 -0.61
C ALA A 57 10.59 2.55 0.89
N LEU A 58 9.35 2.67 1.35
CA LEU A 58 8.97 2.41 2.73
C LEU A 58 9.12 0.93 3.09
N ALA A 59 8.68 0.01 2.20
CA ALA A 59 8.82 -1.42 2.43
C ALA A 59 10.28 -1.83 2.61
N ARG A 60 11.19 -1.28 1.80
CA ARG A 60 12.63 -1.51 1.94
C ARG A 60 13.18 -0.93 3.24
N ALA A 61 12.80 0.30 3.58
CA ALA A 61 13.31 1.00 4.75
C ALA A 61 12.91 0.34 6.07
N PHE A 62 11.68 -0.19 6.14
CA PHE A 62 11.13 -0.76 7.37
C PHE A 62 11.03 -2.29 7.36
N ALA A 63 11.44 -2.95 6.26
CA ALA A 63 11.33 -4.40 6.07
C ALA A 63 9.90 -4.91 6.35
N CYS A 64 8.88 -4.17 5.90
CA CYS A 64 7.48 -4.45 6.17
C CYS A 64 6.75 -4.99 4.92
N PRO A 65 5.68 -5.79 5.10
CA PRO A 65 4.94 -6.36 3.98
C PRO A 65 4.12 -5.31 3.22
N VAL A 66 4.03 -5.50 1.90
CA VAL A 66 3.11 -4.79 1.02
C VAL A 66 2.02 -5.73 0.55
N ILE A 67 0.77 -5.37 0.79
CA ILE A 67 -0.41 -6.12 0.38
C ILE A 67 -1.06 -5.39 -0.79
N ALA A 68 -1.27 -6.11 -1.89
CA ALA A 68 -1.90 -5.56 -3.08
C ALA A 68 -2.66 -6.65 -3.86
N GLN A 69 -3.43 -6.21 -4.84
CA GLN A 69 -4.06 -7.09 -5.80
C GLN A 69 -2.99 -7.89 -6.60
N VAL A 70 -3.30 -9.11 -7.03
CA VAL A 70 -2.34 -10.10 -7.55
C VAL A 70 -1.40 -9.56 -8.63
N GLU A 71 -1.93 -8.85 -9.63
CA GLU A 71 -1.15 -8.33 -10.74
C GLU A 71 -0.20 -7.21 -10.29
N LEU A 72 -0.70 -6.29 -9.48
CA LEU A 72 0.13 -5.22 -8.90
C LEU A 72 1.21 -5.81 -7.97
N ARG A 73 0.83 -6.76 -7.10
CA ARG A 73 1.77 -7.45 -6.22
C ARG A 73 2.91 -8.09 -7.02
N THR A 74 2.61 -8.66 -8.19
CA THR A 74 3.64 -9.30 -9.03
C THR A 74 4.69 -8.30 -9.52
N LEU A 75 4.27 -7.08 -9.89
CA LEU A 75 5.19 -6.01 -10.25
C LEU A 75 6.00 -5.53 -9.05
N LEU A 76 5.35 -5.29 -7.91
CA LEU A 76 6.04 -4.86 -6.69
C LEU A 76 7.04 -5.91 -6.19
N ALA A 77 6.71 -7.20 -6.31
CA ALA A 77 7.61 -8.30 -5.93
C ALA A 77 8.89 -8.34 -6.76
N ALA A 78 8.86 -7.90 -8.01
CA ALA A 78 10.06 -7.78 -8.82
C ALA A 78 11.05 -6.72 -8.27
N GLU A 79 10.54 -5.75 -7.52
CA GLU A 79 11.34 -4.68 -6.91
C GLU A 79 11.80 -5.01 -5.48
N ILE A 80 10.91 -5.53 -4.64
CA ILE A 80 11.18 -5.71 -3.19
C ILE A 80 11.25 -7.17 -2.76
N GLY A 81 11.02 -8.11 -3.66
CA GLY A 81 11.01 -9.54 -3.34
C GLY A 81 9.62 -10.08 -2.98
N SER A 82 9.42 -11.36 -3.26
CA SER A 82 8.15 -12.05 -2.98
C SER A 82 7.86 -12.19 -1.48
N ASP A 83 8.91 -12.26 -0.66
CA ASP A 83 8.79 -12.44 0.78
C ASP A 83 8.23 -11.19 1.50
N MET A 84 8.41 -10.02 0.88
CA MET A 84 7.86 -8.76 1.37
C MET A 84 6.53 -8.38 0.70
N THR A 85 5.91 -9.26 -0.07
CA THR A 85 4.66 -8.95 -0.77
C THR A 85 3.62 -10.03 -0.57
N GLN A 86 2.38 -9.63 -0.32
CA GLN A 86 1.23 -10.52 -0.17
C GLN A 86 0.17 -10.18 -1.20
N ALA A 87 -0.28 -11.19 -1.94
CA ALA A 87 -1.33 -11.06 -2.95
C ALA A 87 -2.71 -11.32 -2.35
N LEU A 88 -3.67 -10.50 -2.74
CA LEU A 88 -5.10 -10.74 -2.51
C LEU A 88 -5.89 -10.53 -3.80
N ASN A 89 -7.10 -11.07 -3.84
CA ASN A 89 -8.12 -10.71 -4.84
C ASN A 89 -9.32 -10.08 -4.15
N LYS A 90 -10.16 -9.40 -4.92
CA LYS A 90 -11.42 -8.83 -4.42
C LYS A 90 -12.29 -9.90 -3.80
N GLY A 91 -12.84 -9.61 -2.62
CA GLY A 91 -13.57 -10.56 -1.78
C GLY A 91 -12.68 -11.46 -0.92
N GLY A 92 -11.38 -11.48 -1.16
CA GLY A 92 -10.41 -12.16 -0.30
C GLY A 92 -9.99 -11.31 0.89
N GLY A 93 -9.59 -11.96 1.96
CA GLY A 93 -9.08 -11.30 3.17
C GLY A 93 -7.93 -12.07 3.81
N ILE A 94 -7.15 -11.37 4.61
CA ILE A 94 -6.06 -11.92 5.42
C ILE A 94 -6.04 -11.30 6.81
N ASP A 95 -5.52 -12.04 7.76
CA ASP A 95 -5.12 -11.48 9.05
C ASP A 95 -3.74 -10.82 8.87
N LEU A 96 -3.67 -9.54 9.14
CA LEU A 96 -2.49 -8.71 9.00
C LEU A 96 -2.21 -8.03 10.34
N LEU A 97 -1.13 -8.44 11.01
CA LEU A 97 -0.82 -7.93 12.35
C LEU A 97 -2.02 -8.15 13.30
N SER A 98 -2.49 -7.12 13.96
CA SER A 98 -3.67 -7.15 14.84
C SER A 98 -4.99 -6.90 14.11
N SER A 99 -5.00 -6.83 12.78
CA SER A 99 -6.17 -6.44 11.98
C SER A 99 -6.54 -7.52 10.96
N HIS A 100 -7.78 -7.49 10.50
CA HIS A 100 -8.22 -8.25 9.34
C HIS A 100 -8.44 -7.31 8.16
N VAL A 101 -7.83 -7.62 7.01
CA VAL A 101 -7.91 -6.82 5.78
C VAL A 101 -8.66 -7.58 4.72
N THR A 102 -9.67 -6.95 4.12
CA THR A 102 -10.43 -7.50 2.99
C THR A 102 -10.39 -6.54 1.82
N LEU A 103 -10.07 -7.05 0.61
CA LEU A 103 -10.18 -6.27 -0.61
C LEU A 103 -11.62 -6.23 -1.10
N THR A 104 -12.15 -5.03 -1.30
CA THR A 104 -13.50 -4.80 -1.79
C THR A 104 -13.46 -4.20 -3.21
N HIS A 105 -14.57 -4.26 -3.93
CA HIS A 105 -14.65 -3.71 -5.28
C HIS A 105 -14.58 -2.19 -5.28
N ALA A 106 -13.77 -1.63 -6.16
CA ALA A 106 -13.78 -0.22 -6.51
C ALA A 106 -13.91 -0.03 -8.03
N ASN A 107 -14.70 0.95 -8.45
CA ASN A 107 -14.86 1.33 -9.86
C ASN A 107 -13.78 2.33 -10.26
N HIS A 108 -12.61 1.81 -10.62
CA HIS A 108 -11.47 2.63 -11.05
C HIS A 108 -10.53 1.81 -11.93
N SER A 109 -9.76 2.49 -12.77
CA SER A 109 -8.70 1.85 -13.56
C SER A 109 -7.49 1.54 -12.69
N SER A 110 -6.62 0.64 -13.17
CA SER A 110 -5.40 0.30 -12.46
C SER A 110 -4.28 0.02 -13.45
N SER A 111 -3.20 0.79 -13.36
CA SER A 111 -2.00 0.61 -14.19
C SER A 111 -0.77 1.13 -13.46
N HIS A 112 0.39 0.52 -13.72
CA HIS A 112 1.68 0.96 -13.20
C HIS A 112 2.76 0.76 -14.25
N GLY A 113 3.58 1.80 -14.51
CA GLY A 113 4.62 1.75 -15.53
C GLY A 113 4.07 1.40 -16.93
N GLY A 114 2.84 1.78 -17.25
CA GLY A 114 2.16 1.47 -18.51
C GLY A 114 1.60 0.06 -18.62
N SER A 115 1.70 -0.76 -17.58
CA SER A 115 1.14 -2.12 -17.52
C SER A 115 -0.17 -2.13 -16.75
N TYR A 116 -1.13 -2.96 -17.19
CA TYR A 116 -2.33 -3.24 -16.42
C TYR A 116 -1.98 -3.99 -15.12
N THR A 117 -2.55 -3.54 -14.02
CA THR A 117 -2.21 -4.05 -12.67
C THR A 117 -3.38 -4.68 -11.93
N GLY A 118 -4.31 -5.26 -12.68
CA GLY A 118 -5.52 -5.83 -12.12
C GLY A 118 -6.62 -4.80 -11.93
N GLU A 119 -7.62 -5.16 -11.17
CA GLU A 119 -8.75 -4.28 -10.85
C GLU A 119 -8.49 -3.53 -9.52
N SER A 120 -9.02 -2.33 -9.42
CA SER A 120 -8.93 -1.54 -8.19
C SER A 120 -9.78 -2.12 -7.06
N CYS A 121 -9.37 -1.90 -5.82
CA CYS A 121 -10.04 -2.35 -4.60
C CYS A 121 -9.97 -1.31 -3.48
#